data_ec551c793f1bd75ab2dbdf663cb46cfd
#
_entry.id   ec551c793f1bd75ab2dbdf663cb46cfd
#
_cell.length_a   1.000
_cell.length_b   1.000
_cell.length_c   1.000
_cell.angle_alpha   90.00
_cell.angle_beta   90.00
_cell.angle_gamma   90.00
#
_symmetry.space_group_name_H-M   'P 1'
#
loop_
_entity.id
_entity.type
_entity.pdbx_description
1 polymer ?
#
loop_
_entity_poly.entity_id
_entity_poly.type
_entity_poly.pdbx_seq_one_letter_code
_entity_poly.pdbx_strand_id
1 'polypeptide(L)'
;MQAAWKRVIDFFFPIQSDEWLTILRIGLAIQVLLYCLSMRSDWTYLLAGTGRGLISRDLSEATLSGESSFIPRLGWLVKIGSHFGLSEAVILDGAWLCLVCAACLLVVGLFSRTAAISTWFFHLCAVKSGGLLAYGMDNFTTIGLFYLMLSPLPDKCSVDYKFRNVGLKNPQLHGLFRRVLQVHLCIIYFFGGLAKCAGPGWWNGNSLWRALTNTPFNIISPEILVKWKDLFPVVGISVWLIEIGYPFLIWSKRTRNIWLICIIVMHVAIGLTMGMYLFALVMIVLNVAAFGPRWEFARVKENFRFLRFRTGF
;
A
#
# COMPACT_ATOMS: atom_id res chain seq x y z
N MET A 1 16.27 -35.13 -2.25
CA MET A 1 16.69 -33.73 -2.21
C MET A 1 16.24 -32.95 -3.45
N GLN A 2 16.53 -33.41 -4.67
CA GLN A 2 16.15 -32.74 -5.92
C GLN A 2 14.63 -32.49 -6.10
N ALA A 3 13.77 -33.46 -5.73
CA ALA A 3 12.31 -33.30 -5.83
C ALA A 3 11.74 -32.24 -4.88
N ALA A 4 12.32 -32.09 -3.68
CA ALA A 4 11.91 -31.05 -2.74
C ALA A 4 12.35 -29.67 -3.23
N TRP A 5 13.56 -29.53 -3.74
CA TRP A 5 14.09 -28.30 -4.32
C TRP A 5 13.27 -27.85 -5.54
N LYS A 6 12.89 -28.78 -6.42
CA LYS A 6 12.02 -28.49 -7.56
C LYS A 6 10.67 -27.92 -7.11
N ARG A 7 10.04 -28.49 -6.06
CA ARG A 7 8.77 -27.98 -5.51
C ARG A 7 8.90 -26.55 -4.98
N VAL A 8 10.01 -26.23 -4.33
CA VAL A 8 10.29 -24.87 -3.83
C VAL A 8 10.43 -23.89 -5.00
N ILE A 9 11.18 -24.26 -6.04
CA ILE A 9 11.33 -23.42 -7.24
C ILE A 9 9.98 -23.22 -7.93
N ASP A 10 9.21 -24.27 -8.16
CA ASP A 10 7.89 -24.20 -8.79
C ASP A 10 6.90 -23.36 -7.97
N PHE A 11 7.04 -23.36 -6.64
CA PHE A 11 6.24 -22.51 -5.76
C PHE A 11 6.60 -21.03 -5.91
N PHE A 12 7.90 -20.68 -5.90
CA PHE A 12 8.31 -19.28 -5.93
C PHE A 12 8.33 -18.67 -7.33
N PHE A 13 8.51 -19.48 -8.39
CA PHE A 13 8.62 -19.03 -9.77
C PHE A 13 7.48 -19.53 -10.67
N PRO A 14 6.20 -19.42 -10.27
CA PRO A 14 5.11 -19.82 -11.14
C PRO A 14 5.02 -18.88 -12.35
N ILE A 15 4.62 -19.39 -13.50
CA ILE A 15 4.33 -18.57 -14.68
C ILE A 15 3.09 -17.72 -14.37
N GLN A 16 3.24 -16.38 -14.42
CA GLN A 16 2.19 -15.41 -14.11
C GLN A 16 2.13 -14.30 -15.19
N SER A 17 0.91 -13.79 -15.40
CA SER A 17 0.69 -12.55 -16.15
C SER A 17 1.04 -11.32 -15.28
N ASP A 18 1.11 -10.16 -15.89
CA ASP A 18 1.46 -8.89 -15.27
C ASP A 18 0.26 -8.07 -14.74
N GLU A 19 -0.96 -8.62 -14.79
CA GLU A 19 -2.19 -7.93 -14.37
C GLU A 19 -2.15 -7.47 -12.91
N TRP A 20 -1.60 -8.31 -12.02
CA TRP A 20 -1.41 -7.97 -10.62
C TRP A 20 -0.53 -6.73 -10.44
N LEU A 21 0.48 -6.56 -11.32
CA LEU A 21 1.39 -5.44 -11.30
C LEU A 21 0.71 -4.14 -11.74
N THR A 22 -0.21 -4.22 -12.71
CA THR A 22 -1.06 -3.10 -13.10
C THR A 22 -1.92 -2.61 -11.93
N ILE A 23 -2.56 -3.54 -11.20
CA ILE A 23 -3.38 -3.22 -10.03
C ILE A 23 -2.51 -2.58 -8.94
N LEU A 24 -1.35 -3.16 -8.66
CA LEU A 24 -0.42 -2.64 -7.66
C LEU A 24 0.05 -1.23 -8.03
N ARG A 25 0.48 -1.01 -9.28
CA ARG A 25 0.99 0.25 -9.77
C ARG A 25 -0.06 1.37 -9.70
N ILE A 26 -1.23 1.14 -10.30
CA ILE A 26 -2.30 2.14 -10.33
C ILE A 26 -2.84 2.38 -8.93
N GLY A 27 -3.08 1.32 -8.16
CA GLY A 27 -3.63 1.43 -6.82
C GLY A 27 -2.70 2.19 -5.86
N LEU A 28 -1.39 1.88 -5.87
CA LEU A 28 -0.42 2.60 -5.03
C LEU A 28 -0.21 4.03 -5.50
N ALA A 29 -0.24 4.29 -6.80
CA ALA A 29 -0.11 5.65 -7.32
C ALA A 29 -1.30 6.52 -6.89
N ILE A 30 -2.54 6.00 -6.98
CA ILE A 30 -3.75 6.67 -6.48
C ILE A 30 -3.65 6.87 -4.96
N GLN A 31 -3.20 5.86 -4.21
CA GLN A 31 -2.98 5.94 -2.77
C GLN A 31 -2.07 7.13 -2.41
N VAL A 32 -0.93 7.27 -3.11
CA VAL A 32 0.01 8.37 -2.87
C VAL A 32 -0.57 9.72 -3.27
N LEU A 33 -1.32 9.81 -4.37
CA LEU A 33 -2.00 11.06 -4.76
C LEU A 33 -3.02 11.49 -3.69
N LEU A 34 -3.82 10.57 -3.19
CA LEU A 34 -4.78 10.86 -2.12
C LEU A 34 -4.07 11.25 -0.82
N TYR A 35 -2.95 10.61 -0.48
CA TYR A 35 -2.09 11.00 0.63
C TYR A 35 -1.57 12.44 0.45
N CYS A 36 -1.03 12.78 -0.70
CA CYS A 36 -0.55 14.13 -1.00
C CYS A 36 -1.67 15.17 -0.91
N LEU A 37 -2.86 14.85 -1.40
CA LEU A 37 -4.03 15.74 -1.32
C LEU A 37 -4.49 15.93 0.13
N SER A 38 -4.56 14.87 0.92
CA SER A 38 -4.97 14.95 2.32
C SER A 38 -4.00 15.73 3.19
N MET A 39 -2.71 15.69 2.85
CA MET A 39 -1.63 16.36 3.60
C MET A 39 -1.34 17.78 3.10
N ARG A 40 -1.97 18.26 2.02
CA ARG A 40 -1.58 19.51 1.35
C ARG A 40 -1.62 20.74 2.27
N SER A 41 -2.68 20.90 3.04
CA SER A 41 -2.83 22.02 3.98
C SER A 41 -1.83 21.97 5.13
N ASP A 42 -1.50 20.77 5.57
CA ASP A 42 -0.71 20.53 6.78
C ASP A 42 0.75 20.15 6.47
N TRP A 43 1.10 20.04 5.19
CA TRP A 43 2.41 19.53 4.74
C TRP A 43 3.59 20.28 5.39
N THR A 44 3.58 21.61 5.29
CA THR A 44 4.63 22.42 5.88
C THR A 44 4.53 22.42 7.41
N TYR A 45 3.31 22.50 7.98
CA TYR A 45 3.09 22.48 9.42
C TYR A 45 3.58 21.18 10.08
N LEU A 46 3.38 20.04 9.43
CA LEU A 46 3.79 18.74 9.97
C LEU A 46 5.29 18.43 9.75
N LEU A 47 5.88 18.96 8.67
CA LEU A 47 7.21 18.54 8.21
C LEU A 47 8.31 19.62 8.30
N ALA A 48 7.95 20.89 8.54
CA ALA A 48 8.94 21.96 8.73
C ALA A 48 9.65 21.82 10.08
N GLY A 49 10.96 22.04 10.05
CA GLY A 49 11.83 21.90 11.24
C GLY A 49 12.11 23.18 11.99
N THR A 50 11.82 24.34 11.40
CA THR A 50 12.21 25.64 11.97
C THR A 50 11.01 26.40 12.52
N GLY A 51 10.68 26.21 13.80
CA GLY A 51 9.76 27.06 14.56
C GLY A 51 8.28 27.14 14.09
N ARG A 52 7.96 26.56 12.96
CA ARG A 52 6.59 26.52 12.37
C ARG A 52 6.01 25.11 12.31
N GLY A 53 6.82 24.08 12.57
CA GLY A 53 6.39 22.68 12.53
C GLY A 53 5.83 22.20 13.85
N LEU A 54 4.94 21.20 13.79
CA LEU A 54 4.39 20.52 14.97
C LEU A 54 5.49 19.81 15.78
N ILE A 55 6.47 19.28 15.09
CA ILE A 55 7.60 18.53 15.69
C ILE A 55 8.89 19.21 15.23
N SER A 56 9.81 19.51 16.17
CA SER A 56 11.09 20.07 15.80
C SER A 56 11.89 19.08 14.94
N ARG A 57 12.60 19.60 13.95
CA ARG A 57 13.48 18.76 13.10
C ARG A 57 14.52 18.05 13.92
N ASP A 58 15.11 18.71 14.92
CA ASP A 58 16.14 18.12 15.76
C ASP A 58 15.63 16.88 16.50
N LEU A 59 14.38 16.90 16.97
CA LEU A 59 13.75 15.75 17.60
C LEU A 59 13.51 14.61 16.57
N SER A 60 13.01 14.94 15.39
CA SER A 60 12.81 13.95 14.31
C SER A 60 14.14 13.35 13.86
N GLU A 61 15.18 14.17 13.70
CA GLU A 61 16.52 13.72 13.31
C GLU A 61 17.18 12.87 14.41
N ALA A 62 17.03 13.24 15.68
CA ALA A 62 17.54 12.45 16.81
C ALA A 62 16.86 11.08 16.88
N THR A 63 15.54 11.01 16.71
CA THR A 63 14.78 9.75 16.68
C THR A 63 15.23 8.87 15.53
N LEU A 64 15.33 9.42 14.32
CA LEU A 64 15.73 8.68 13.12
C LEU A 64 17.20 8.24 13.16
N SER A 65 18.10 9.05 13.73
CA SER A 65 19.50 8.66 13.89
C SER A 65 19.67 7.49 14.86
N GLY A 66 18.79 7.34 15.84
CA GLY A 66 18.69 6.17 16.71
C GLY A 66 18.25 4.91 15.97
N GLU A 67 17.40 5.02 14.92
CA GLU A 67 17.02 3.89 14.08
C GLU A 67 18.13 3.54 13.08
N SER A 68 18.53 4.50 12.24
CA SER A 68 19.60 4.35 11.25
C SER A 68 19.96 5.69 10.60
N SER A 69 21.26 5.94 10.42
CA SER A 69 21.76 7.11 9.70
C SER A 69 21.49 7.09 8.19
N PHE A 70 21.16 5.91 7.62
CA PHE A 70 20.96 5.73 6.18
C PHE A 70 19.51 5.87 5.71
N ILE A 71 18.57 6.10 6.61
CA ILE A 71 17.15 6.25 6.25
C ILE A 71 16.95 7.59 5.56
N PRO A 72 16.45 7.60 4.29
CA PRO A 72 16.10 8.82 3.56
C PRO A 72 15.08 9.67 4.32
N ARG A 73 15.31 10.98 4.35
CA ARG A 73 14.46 11.94 5.09
C ARG A 73 14.49 13.32 4.44
N LEU A 74 13.45 14.12 4.65
CA LEU A 74 13.35 15.48 4.09
C LEU A 74 14.46 16.40 4.59
N GLY A 75 14.96 16.19 5.81
CA GLY A 75 16.08 16.92 6.36
C GLY A 75 17.34 16.87 5.49
N TRP A 76 17.59 15.77 4.77
CA TRP A 76 18.70 15.70 3.81
C TRP A 76 18.47 16.65 2.62
N LEU A 77 17.24 16.70 2.09
CA LEU A 77 16.89 17.59 0.98
C LEU A 77 17.01 19.06 1.42
N VAL A 78 16.55 19.38 2.63
CA VAL A 78 16.67 20.73 3.21
C VAL A 78 18.13 21.11 3.39
N LYS A 79 18.96 20.22 3.93
CA LYS A 79 20.40 20.48 4.10
C LYS A 79 21.09 20.71 2.74
N ILE A 80 20.79 19.91 1.73
CA ILE A 80 21.37 20.09 0.39
C ILE A 80 20.87 21.39 -0.23
N GLY A 81 19.56 21.68 -0.20
CA GLY A 81 18.97 22.86 -0.81
C GLY A 81 19.41 24.17 -0.15
N SER A 82 19.68 24.16 1.15
CA SER A 82 20.20 25.34 1.87
C SER A 82 21.58 25.80 1.36
N HIS A 83 22.41 24.87 0.87
CA HIS A 83 23.70 25.24 0.22
C HIS A 83 23.50 26.04 -1.08
N PHE A 84 22.32 25.91 -1.71
CA PHE A 84 21.95 26.69 -2.90
C PHE A 84 21.10 27.93 -2.55
N GLY A 85 20.99 28.30 -1.27
CA GLY A 85 20.23 29.46 -0.81
C GLY A 85 18.70 29.28 -0.86
N LEU A 86 18.21 28.05 -1.05
CA LEU A 86 16.77 27.78 -1.08
C LEU A 86 16.20 27.76 0.37
N SER A 87 15.03 28.39 0.53
CA SER A 87 14.32 28.30 1.81
C SER A 87 13.73 26.91 2.05
N GLU A 88 13.60 26.55 3.32
CA GLU A 88 13.02 25.26 3.71
C GLU A 88 11.62 25.04 3.10
N ALA A 89 10.76 26.06 3.11
CA ALA A 89 9.41 25.97 2.54
C ALA A 89 9.45 25.62 1.04
N VAL A 90 10.32 26.25 0.26
CA VAL A 90 10.50 25.94 -1.15
C VAL A 90 10.93 24.50 -1.39
N ILE A 91 11.81 23.98 -0.53
CA ILE A 91 12.31 22.60 -0.64
C ILE A 91 11.21 21.59 -0.28
N LEU A 92 10.43 21.86 0.78
CA LEU A 92 9.32 21.01 1.18
C LEU A 92 8.20 21.00 0.13
N ASP A 93 7.81 22.15 -0.41
CA ASP A 93 6.83 22.26 -1.50
C ASP A 93 7.36 21.59 -2.78
N GLY A 94 8.64 21.73 -3.08
CA GLY A 94 9.30 21.03 -4.18
C GLY A 94 9.25 19.51 -4.01
N ALA A 95 9.52 19.00 -2.82
CA ALA A 95 9.44 17.57 -2.53
C ALA A 95 7.99 17.04 -2.67
N TRP A 96 7.00 17.81 -2.20
CA TRP A 96 5.58 17.50 -2.42
C TRP A 96 5.23 17.44 -3.90
N LEU A 97 5.64 18.45 -4.67
CA LEU A 97 5.38 18.50 -6.11
C LEU A 97 6.06 17.33 -6.86
N CYS A 98 7.30 17.01 -6.51
CA CYS A 98 8.00 15.84 -7.07
C CYS A 98 7.27 14.54 -6.78
N LEU A 99 6.73 14.37 -5.55
CA LEU A 99 5.96 13.20 -5.17
C LEU A 99 4.66 13.11 -5.99
N VAL A 100 3.92 14.20 -6.13
CA VAL A 100 2.69 14.27 -6.93
C VAL A 100 2.97 13.96 -8.40
N CYS A 101 3.98 14.61 -8.99
CA CYS A 101 4.36 14.37 -10.39
C CYS A 101 4.78 12.91 -10.62
N ALA A 102 5.61 12.36 -9.75
CA ALA A 102 6.03 10.96 -9.83
C ALA A 102 4.84 10.00 -9.72
N ALA A 103 3.89 10.25 -8.82
CA ALA A 103 2.68 9.46 -8.68
C ALA A 103 1.76 9.57 -9.91
N CYS A 104 1.61 10.76 -10.50
CA CYS A 104 0.86 10.94 -11.76
C CYS A 104 1.49 10.17 -12.92
N LEU A 105 2.82 10.24 -13.07
CA LEU A 105 3.55 9.46 -14.07
C LEU A 105 3.36 7.94 -13.83
N LEU A 106 3.32 7.54 -12.57
CA LEU A 106 3.11 6.14 -12.18
C LEU A 106 1.69 5.66 -12.49
N VAL A 107 0.64 6.50 -12.31
CA VAL A 107 -0.74 6.17 -12.74
C VAL A 107 -0.78 5.87 -14.22
N VAL A 108 -0.21 6.76 -15.04
CA VAL A 108 -0.19 6.63 -16.51
C VAL A 108 0.74 5.50 -16.94
N GLY A 109 1.76 5.20 -16.16
CA GLY A 109 2.80 4.23 -16.49
C GLY A 109 3.79 4.76 -17.52
N LEU A 110 4.14 6.04 -17.40
CA LEU A 110 5.19 6.70 -18.19
C LEU A 110 6.45 6.81 -17.34
N PHE A 111 7.61 6.43 -17.90
CA PHE A 111 8.85 6.23 -17.14
C PHE A 111 8.65 5.37 -15.89
N SER A 112 7.90 4.30 -16.02
CA SER A 112 7.33 3.50 -14.91
C SER A 112 8.36 3.14 -13.83
N ARG A 113 9.59 2.75 -14.22
CA ARG A 113 10.65 2.41 -13.28
C ARG A 113 11.14 3.62 -12.49
N THR A 114 11.46 4.72 -13.18
CA THR A 114 11.93 5.96 -12.55
C THR A 114 10.82 6.56 -11.68
N ALA A 115 9.58 6.57 -12.18
CA ALA A 115 8.43 7.03 -11.41
C ALA A 115 8.23 6.21 -10.13
N ALA A 116 8.36 4.88 -10.19
CA ALA A 116 8.25 4.02 -9.00
C ALA A 116 9.36 4.30 -7.98
N ILE A 117 10.61 4.46 -8.42
CA ILE A 117 11.74 4.79 -7.55
C ILE A 117 11.53 6.17 -6.91
N SER A 118 11.17 7.18 -7.70
CA SER A 118 10.95 8.54 -7.20
C SER A 118 9.77 8.59 -6.22
N THR A 119 8.65 7.93 -6.53
CA THR A 119 7.49 7.87 -5.63
C THR A 119 7.85 7.19 -4.32
N TRP A 120 8.56 6.06 -4.36
CA TRP A 120 9.04 5.38 -3.15
C TRP A 120 9.96 6.27 -2.32
N PHE A 121 10.94 6.90 -2.96
CA PHE A 121 11.94 7.73 -2.28
C PHE A 121 11.31 8.95 -1.58
N PHE A 122 10.52 9.74 -2.30
CA PHE A 122 9.90 10.94 -1.72
C PHE A 122 8.84 10.60 -0.67
N HIS A 123 8.06 9.52 -0.88
CA HIS A 123 7.12 9.03 0.11
C HIS A 123 7.84 8.57 1.39
N LEU A 124 8.92 7.80 1.27
CA LEU A 124 9.73 7.37 2.40
C LEU A 124 10.32 8.57 3.15
N CYS A 125 10.86 9.56 2.42
CA CYS A 125 11.37 10.80 3.02
C CYS A 125 10.30 11.52 3.85
N ALA A 126 9.09 11.65 3.31
CA ALA A 126 7.97 12.31 3.99
C ALA A 126 7.55 11.54 5.25
N VAL A 127 7.29 10.24 5.12
CA VAL A 127 6.86 9.38 6.22
C VAL A 127 7.87 9.34 7.35
N LYS A 128 9.14 9.21 7.03
CA LYS A 128 10.20 9.16 8.05
C LYS A 128 10.44 10.52 8.72
N SER A 129 10.29 11.63 7.99
CA SER A 129 10.36 12.96 8.59
C SER A 129 9.16 13.27 9.51
N GLY A 130 7.99 12.70 9.22
CA GLY A 130 6.80 12.78 10.08
C GLY A 130 6.65 11.56 11.01
N GLY A 131 7.73 10.86 11.34
CA GLY A 131 7.72 9.51 11.95
C GLY A 131 6.87 9.35 13.21
N LEU A 132 6.74 10.40 14.04
CA LEU A 132 5.86 10.38 15.23
C LEU A 132 4.37 10.40 14.89
N LEU A 133 4.00 10.75 13.65
CA LEU A 133 2.63 10.79 13.13
C LEU A 133 2.33 9.61 12.21
N ALA A 134 3.35 8.84 11.84
CA ALA A 134 3.20 7.72 10.92
C ALA A 134 2.42 6.56 11.56
N TYR A 135 1.58 5.91 10.76
CA TYR A 135 0.80 4.75 11.18
C TYR A 135 0.82 3.64 10.12
N GLY A 136 -0.02 2.62 10.28
CA GLY A 136 0.02 1.43 9.41
C GLY A 136 -0.10 1.74 7.91
N MET A 137 -0.87 2.75 7.50
CA MET A 137 -1.01 3.18 6.10
C MET A 137 0.35 3.54 5.48
N ASP A 138 1.15 4.33 6.18
CA ASP A 138 2.44 4.81 5.69
C ASP A 138 3.42 3.65 5.47
N ASN A 139 3.46 2.72 6.42
CA ASN A 139 4.32 1.54 6.34
C ASN A 139 3.91 0.64 5.18
N PHE A 140 2.61 0.33 5.03
CA PHE A 140 2.13 -0.55 3.96
C PHE A 140 2.26 0.10 2.57
N THR A 141 2.06 1.41 2.46
CA THR A 141 2.29 2.15 1.22
C THR A 141 3.78 2.11 0.85
N THR A 142 4.68 2.38 1.80
CA THR A 142 6.13 2.33 1.57
C THR A 142 6.60 0.93 1.14
N ILE A 143 6.12 -0.11 1.82
CA ILE A 143 6.43 -1.52 1.48
C ILE A 143 5.88 -1.86 0.09
N GLY A 144 4.63 -1.48 -0.20
CA GLY A 144 4.01 -1.71 -1.50
C GLY A 144 4.79 -1.04 -2.64
N LEU A 145 5.19 0.22 -2.46
CA LEU A 145 6.02 0.97 -3.41
C LEU A 145 7.40 0.34 -3.58
N PHE A 146 8.00 -0.18 -2.51
CA PHE A 146 9.27 -0.91 -2.59
C PHE A 146 9.14 -2.17 -3.45
N TYR A 147 8.09 -2.98 -3.26
CA TYR A 147 7.81 -4.12 -4.14
C TYR A 147 7.59 -3.68 -5.58
N LEU A 148 6.85 -2.60 -5.80
CA LEU A 148 6.61 -2.06 -7.14
C LEU A 148 7.91 -1.62 -7.81
N MET A 149 8.77 -0.91 -7.08
CA MET A 149 10.07 -0.45 -7.55
C MET A 149 10.96 -1.61 -8.03
N LEU A 150 10.95 -2.73 -7.32
CA LEU A 150 11.76 -3.92 -7.68
C LEU A 150 11.10 -4.80 -8.75
N SER A 151 9.78 -4.74 -8.90
CA SER A 151 9.00 -5.58 -9.81
C SER A 151 9.36 -5.37 -11.29
N PRO A 152 9.09 -6.32 -12.18
CA PRO A 152 9.47 -6.26 -13.59
C PRO A 152 8.58 -5.29 -14.41
N LEU A 153 8.64 -3.99 -14.10
CA LEU A 153 8.02 -2.91 -14.89
C LEU A 153 8.71 -2.77 -16.26
N PRO A 154 8.00 -2.26 -17.29
CA PRO A 154 6.60 -1.83 -17.32
C PRO A 154 5.61 -2.99 -17.48
N ASP A 155 4.36 -2.79 -17.03
CA ASP A 155 3.23 -3.70 -17.27
C ASP A 155 2.47 -3.37 -18.56
N LYS A 156 1.63 -4.28 -19.06
CA LYS A 156 0.89 -4.16 -20.34
C LYS A 156 -0.05 -2.95 -20.42
N CYS A 157 -0.53 -2.45 -19.30
CA CYS A 157 -1.43 -1.29 -19.25
C CYS A 157 -0.67 0.03 -19.16
N SER A 158 0.67 0.02 -19.10
CA SER A 158 1.49 1.21 -19.05
C SER A 158 1.68 1.84 -20.42
N VAL A 159 1.90 3.15 -20.45
CA VAL A 159 2.27 3.90 -21.67
C VAL A 159 3.63 3.43 -22.18
N ASP A 160 4.60 3.20 -21.29
CA ASP A 160 5.93 2.68 -21.64
C ASP A 160 5.85 1.37 -22.42
N TYR A 161 4.95 0.46 -22.04
CA TYR A 161 4.78 -0.80 -22.75
C TYR A 161 4.31 -0.59 -24.19
N LYS A 162 3.36 0.35 -24.38
CA LYS A 162 2.80 0.65 -25.70
C LYS A 162 3.82 1.29 -26.65
N PHE A 163 4.67 2.20 -26.12
CA PHE A 163 5.67 2.92 -26.93
C PHE A 163 6.94 2.09 -27.21
N ARG A 164 7.35 1.25 -26.26
CA ARG A 164 8.62 0.51 -26.37
C ARG A 164 8.50 -0.85 -27.06
N ASN A 165 7.29 -1.31 -27.35
CA ASN A 165 7.01 -2.63 -27.94
C ASN A 165 7.74 -3.77 -27.22
N VAL A 166 7.96 -3.64 -25.92
CA VAL A 166 8.70 -4.61 -25.10
C VAL A 166 7.74 -5.74 -24.75
N GLY A 167 7.99 -6.93 -25.27
CA GLY A 167 7.25 -8.13 -24.85
C GLY A 167 7.33 -8.37 -23.36
N LEU A 168 6.42 -9.18 -22.82
CA LEU A 168 6.42 -9.60 -21.41
C LEU A 168 7.79 -10.16 -21.03
N LYS A 169 8.51 -9.39 -20.21
CA LYS A 169 9.79 -9.83 -19.67
C LYS A 169 9.53 -10.91 -18.64
N ASN A 170 10.06 -12.10 -18.89
CA ASN A 170 10.15 -13.22 -17.97
C ASN A 170 8.91 -13.46 -17.07
N PRO A 171 7.93 -14.28 -17.50
CA PRO A 171 6.71 -14.59 -16.72
C PRO A 171 7.00 -15.22 -15.34
N GLN A 172 8.15 -15.88 -15.19
CA GLN A 172 8.57 -16.47 -13.91
C GLN A 172 8.97 -15.37 -12.91
N LEU A 173 9.57 -14.27 -13.38
CA LEU A 173 9.90 -13.13 -12.53
C LEU A 173 8.62 -12.42 -12.02
N HIS A 174 7.60 -12.28 -12.87
CA HIS A 174 6.29 -11.83 -12.43
C HIS A 174 5.70 -12.75 -11.36
N GLY A 175 5.87 -14.07 -11.53
CA GLY A 175 5.47 -15.07 -10.56
C GLY A 175 6.18 -14.90 -9.22
N LEU A 176 7.49 -14.72 -9.23
CA LEU A 176 8.32 -14.52 -8.04
C LEU A 176 7.84 -13.29 -7.23
N PHE A 177 7.76 -12.12 -7.87
CA PHE A 177 7.38 -10.89 -7.14
C PHE A 177 5.97 -10.97 -6.58
N ARG A 178 5.01 -11.50 -7.35
CA ARG A 178 3.66 -11.75 -6.82
C ARG A 178 3.68 -12.73 -5.65
N ARG A 179 4.49 -13.79 -5.71
CA ARG A 179 4.59 -14.78 -4.64
C ARG A 179 5.20 -14.19 -3.37
N VAL A 180 6.22 -13.36 -3.49
CA VAL A 180 6.82 -12.65 -2.36
C VAL A 180 5.76 -11.75 -1.68
N LEU A 181 4.99 -10.98 -2.46
CA LEU A 181 3.89 -10.17 -1.92
C LEU A 181 2.84 -11.04 -1.20
N GLN A 182 2.45 -12.17 -1.80
CA GLN A 182 1.49 -13.12 -1.22
C GLN A 182 1.97 -13.68 0.12
N VAL A 183 3.22 -14.13 0.19
CA VAL A 183 3.81 -14.68 1.42
C VAL A 183 3.92 -13.59 2.49
N HIS A 184 4.34 -12.39 2.11
CA HIS A 184 4.44 -11.28 3.06
C HIS A 184 3.07 -10.92 3.67
N LEU A 185 2.01 -10.84 2.87
CA LEU A 185 0.66 -10.61 3.40
C LEU A 185 0.20 -11.74 4.33
N CYS A 186 0.51 -13.00 4.00
CA CYS A 186 0.23 -14.12 4.89
C CYS A 186 0.92 -13.97 6.26
N ILE A 187 2.18 -13.52 6.26
CA ILE A 187 2.94 -13.26 7.49
C ILE A 187 2.29 -12.12 8.29
N ILE A 188 1.97 -10.98 7.64
CA ILE A 188 1.35 -9.82 8.28
C ILE A 188 0.03 -10.22 8.96
N TYR A 189 -0.87 -10.89 8.24
CA TYR A 189 -2.17 -11.28 8.81
C TYR A 189 -2.03 -12.33 9.90
N PHE A 190 -1.15 -13.31 9.72
CA PHE A 190 -0.95 -14.35 10.72
C PHE A 190 -0.48 -13.77 12.06
N PHE A 191 0.57 -12.97 12.05
CA PHE A 191 1.10 -12.37 13.27
C PHE A 191 0.19 -11.28 13.84
N GLY A 192 -0.49 -10.51 12.98
CA GLY A 192 -1.51 -9.55 13.40
C GLY A 192 -2.68 -10.24 14.13
N GLY A 193 -3.18 -11.33 13.54
CA GLY A 193 -4.24 -12.14 14.15
C GLY A 193 -3.80 -12.83 15.44
N LEU A 194 -2.57 -13.37 15.46
CA LEU A 194 -2.02 -14.03 16.66
C LEU A 194 -1.87 -13.04 17.83
N ALA A 195 -1.36 -11.83 17.55
CA ALA A 195 -1.27 -10.77 18.56
C ALA A 195 -2.64 -10.37 19.11
N LYS A 196 -3.67 -10.31 18.24
CA LYS A 196 -5.04 -10.04 18.66
C LYS A 196 -5.63 -11.19 19.47
N CYS A 197 -5.41 -12.43 19.05
CA CYS A 197 -5.85 -13.62 19.76
C CYS A 197 -5.26 -13.70 21.17
N ALA A 198 -3.98 -13.32 21.35
CA ALA A 198 -3.33 -13.26 22.66
C ALA A 198 -3.85 -12.13 23.56
N GLY A 199 -4.52 -11.13 23.01
CA GLY A 199 -5.04 -9.97 23.75
C GLY A 199 -6.46 -10.18 24.28
N PRO A 200 -6.70 -10.21 25.61
CA PRO A 200 -8.03 -10.45 26.17
C PRO A 200 -9.09 -9.43 25.73
N GLY A 201 -8.68 -8.22 25.40
CA GLY A 201 -9.59 -7.16 24.92
C GLY A 201 -10.26 -7.47 23.57
N TRP A 202 -9.72 -8.37 22.77
CA TRP A 202 -10.35 -8.83 21.53
C TRP A 202 -11.43 -9.89 21.77
N TRP A 203 -11.31 -10.64 22.86
CA TRP A 203 -12.30 -11.65 23.23
C TRP A 203 -13.56 -11.03 23.87
N ASN A 204 -13.39 -9.98 24.66
CA ASN A 204 -14.48 -9.31 25.38
C ASN A 204 -14.97 -8.03 24.68
N GLY A 205 -14.42 -7.67 23.50
CA GLY A 205 -14.81 -6.52 22.71
C GLY A 205 -14.21 -5.17 23.16
N ASN A 206 -13.46 -5.12 24.27
CA ASN A 206 -12.87 -3.89 24.79
C ASN A 206 -11.85 -3.26 23.82
N SER A 207 -11.08 -4.09 23.09
CA SER A 207 -10.14 -3.56 22.08
C SER A 207 -10.87 -2.89 20.94
N LEU A 208 -12.00 -3.45 20.49
CA LEU A 208 -12.83 -2.83 19.46
C LEU A 208 -13.50 -1.55 19.96
N TRP A 209 -14.02 -1.56 21.18
CA TRP A 209 -14.57 -0.35 21.81
C TRP A 209 -13.54 0.76 21.84
N ARG A 210 -12.33 0.50 22.34
CA ARG A 210 -11.24 1.48 22.39
C ARG A 210 -10.87 1.99 21.00
N ALA A 211 -10.79 1.11 20.00
CA ALA A 211 -10.46 1.49 18.64
C ALA A 211 -11.49 2.47 18.04
N LEU A 212 -12.79 2.30 18.37
CA LEU A 212 -13.87 3.12 17.83
C LEU A 212 -14.13 4.40 18.66
N THR A 213 -13.63 4.49 19.90
CA THR A 213 -13.87 5.64 20.78
C THR A 213 -12.66 6.54 20.99
N ASN A 214 -11.44 6.06 20.64
CA ASN A 214 -10.24 6.88 20.77
C ASN A 214 -10.14 7.94 19.69
N THR A 215 -9.83 9.17 20.10
CA THR A 215 -9.48 10.25 19.18
C THR A 215 -8.17 9.92 18.45
N PRO A 216 -8.07 10.16 17.13
CA PRO A 216 -9.04 10.81 16.23
C PRO A 216 -10.01 9.85 15.51
N PHE A 217 -10.11 8.60 15.91
CA PHE A 217 -10.85 7.55 15.20
C PHE A 217 -12.33 7.43 15.63
N ASN A 218 -12.80 8.31 16.49
CA ASN A 218 -14.14 8.33 17.09
C ASN A 218 -15.19 8.99 16.17
N ILE A 219 -15.36 8.46 14.95
CA ILE A 219 -16.34 8.98 13.98
C ILE A 219 -17.77 8.65 14.38
N ILE A 220 -17.99 7.46 14.96
CA ILE A 220 -19.31 7.01 15.37
C ILE A 220 -19.57 7.50 16.79
N SER A 221 -20.74 8.10 17.02
CA SER A 221 -21.08 8.58 18.35
C SER A 221 -21.17 7.44 19.39
N PRO A 222 -20.70 7.65 20.64
CA PRO A 222 -20.74 6.65 21.69
C PRO A 222 -22.14 6.09 21.96
N GLU A 223 -23.20 6.90 21.79
CA GLU A 223 -24.58 6.48 22.01
C GLU A 223 -25.02 5.39 21.00
N ILE A 224 -24.50 5.44 19.77
CA ILE A 224 -24.73 4.40 18.76
C ILE A 224 -23.94 3.15 19.14
N LEU A 225 -22.67 3.31 19.51
CA LEU A 225 -21.80 2.18 19.87
C LEU A 225 -22.33 1.39 21.06
N VAL A 226 -22.88 2.07 22.08
CA VAL A 226 -23.48 1.41 23.26
C VAL A 226 -24.65 0.50 22.88
N LYS A 227 -25.46 0.86 21.88
CA LYS A 227 -26.57 -0.01 21.41
C LYS A 227 -26.09 -1.32 20.80
N TRP A 228 -24.87 -1.35 20.29
CA TRP A 228 -24.28 -2.51 19.62
C TRP A 228 -23.14 -3.18 20.42
N LYS A 229 -22.95 -2.78 21.69
CA LYS A 229 -21.82 -3.25 22.53
C LYS A 229 -21.72 -4.78 22.64
N ASP A 230 -22.86 -5.46 22.67
CA ASP A 230 -22.92 -6.92 22.83
C ASP A 230 -22.42 -7.68 21.58
N LEU A 231 -22.32 -7.00 20.43
CA LEU A 231 -21.73 -7.56 19.22
C LEU A 231 -20.19 -7.42 19.17
N PHE A 232 -19.60 -6.56 19.99
CA PHE A 232 -18.16 -6.29 19.94
C PHE A 232 -17.29 -7.51 20.22
N PRO A 233 -17.62 -8.40 21.16
CA PRO A 233 -16.89 -9.65 21.32
C PRO A 233 -16.92 -10.51 20.05
N VAL A 234 -18.10 -10.66 19.43
CA VAL A 234 -18.27 -11.46 18.22
C VAL A 234 -17.44 -10.88 17.05
N VAL A 235 -17.50 -9.55 16.84
CA VAL A 235 -16.71 -8.89 15.81
C VAL A 235 -15.22 -9.00 16.12
N GLY A 236 -14.79 -8.80 17.35
CA GLY A 236 -13.39 -8.93 17.75
C GLY A 236 -12.82 -10.32 17.49
N ILE A 237 -13.56 -11.37 17.86
CA ILE A 237 -13.22 -12.76 17.59
C ILE A 237 -13.17 -13.04 16.09
N SER A 238 -14.15 -12.52 15.32
CA SER A 238 -14.19 -12.70 13.87
C SER A 238 -12.97 -12.09 13.19
N VAL A 239 -12.50 -10.92 13.63
CA VAL A 239 -11.32 -10.24 13.07
C VAL A 239 -10.08 -11.12 13.20
N TRP A 240 -9.73 -11.59 14.41
CA TRP A 240 -8.52 -12.40 14.55
C TRP A 240 -8.65 -13.80 13.93
N LEU A 241 -9.86 -14.39 13.87
CA LEU A 241 -10.09 -15.65 13.15
C LEU A 241 -9.84 -15.48 11.64
N ILE A 242 -10.35 -14.39 11.04
CA ILE A 242 -10.12 -14.09 9.63
C ILE A 242 -8.62 -13.89 9.37
N GLU A 243 -7.92 -13.17 10.24
CA GLU A 243 -6.48 -12.89 10.07
C GLU A 243 -5.63 -14.16 10.26
N ILE A 244 -5.85 -14.97 11.29
CA ILE A 244 -5.11 -16.23 11.49
C ILE A 244 -5.43 -17.24 10.38
N GLY A 245 -6.70 -17.31 9.95
CA GLY A 245 -7.13 -18.21 8.89
C GLY A 245 -6.59 -17.81 7.49
N TYR A 246 -6.18 -16.56 7.31
CA TYR A 246 -5.75 -16.03 6.02
C TYR A 246 -4.64 -16.87 5.35
N PRO A 247 -3.48 -17.15 5.98
CA PRO A 247 -2.40 -17.89 5.34
C PRO A 247 -2.74 -19.34 4.98
N PHE A 248 -3.80 -19.89 5.52
CA PHE A 248 -4.22 -21.26 5.24
C PHE A 248 -5.29 -21.34 4.15
N LEU A 249 -6.23 -20.40 4.17
CA LEU A 249 -7.44 -20.47 3.36
C LEU A 249 -7.37 -19.64 2.07
N ILE A 250 -6.48 -18.65 1.99
CA ILE A 250 -6.33 -17.78 0.80
C ILE A 250 -5.70 -18.51 -0.40
N TRP A 251 -4.96 -19.60 -0.19
CA TRP A 251 -4.28 -20.34 -1.26
C TRP A 251 -5.22 -21.28 -2.02
N SER A 252 -6.22 -21.81 -1.36
CA SER A 252 -7.18 -22.74 -1.97
C SER A 252 -8.11 -22.02 -2.96
N LYS A 253 -8.29 -22.56 -4.16
CA LYS A 253 -9.21 -22.00 -5.16
C LYS A 253 -10.66 -21.93 -4.66
N ARG A 254 -11.06 -22.84 -3.75
CA ARG A 254 -12.43 -22.92 -3.21
C ARG A 254 -12.73 -21.82 -2.19
N THR A 255 -11.76 -21.51 -1.34
CA THR A 255 -11.92 -20.57 -0.20
C THR A 255 -11.36 -19.18 -0.47
N ARG A 256 -10.48 -19.03 -1.47
CA ARG A 256 -9.81 -17.77 -1.82
C ARG A 256 -10.76 -16.59 -1.95
N ASN A 257 -11.80 -16.73 -2.77
CA ASN A 257 -12.69 -15.61 -3.04
C ASN A 257 -13.47 -15.20 -1.79
N ILE A 258 -13.90 -16.19 -0.98
CA ILE A 258 -14.59 -15.93 0.29
C ILE A 258 -13.66 -15.19 1.23
N TRP A 259 -12.42 -15.68 1.41
CA TRP A 259 -11.45 -15.06 2.30
C TRP A 259 -11.04 -13.66 1.84
N LEU A 260 -10.84 -13.48 0.55
CA LEU A 260 -10.53 -12.18 -0.04
C LEU A 260 -11.67 -11.17 0.21
N ILE A 261 -12.93 -11.59 0.03
CA ILE A 261 -14.10 -10.76 0.34
C ILE A 261 -14.15 -10.41 1.82
N CYS A 262 -13.96 -11.38 2.72
CA CYS A 262 -13.93 -11.13 4.16
C CYS A 262 -12.87 -10.09 4.55
N ILE A 263 -11.66 -10.19 4.01
CA ILE A 263 -10.59 -9.23 4.24
C ILE A 263 -10.94 -7.83 3.68
N ILE A 264 -11.48 -7.77 2.47
CA ILE A 264 -11.88 -6.49 1.86
C ILE A 264 -12.98 -5.83 2.70
N VAL A 265 -14.01 -6.58 3.08
CA VAL A 265 -15.11 -6.08 3.94
C VAL A 265 -14.58 -5.59 5.28
N MET A 266 -13.66 -6.34 5.90
CA MET A 266 -13.02 -5.93 7.16
C MET A 266 -12.30 -4.58 7.01
N HIS A 267 -11.49 -4.39 5.95
CA HIS A 267 -10.79 -3.12 5.74
C HIS A 267 -11.73 -1.97 5.35
N VAL A 268 -12.77 -2.23 4.57
CA VAL A 268 -13.82 -1.24 4.29
C VAL A 268 -14.52 -0.82 5.58
N ALA A 269 -14.85 -1.76 6.45
CA ALA A 269 -15.43 -1.45 7.77
C ALA A 269 -14.49 -0.56 8.60
N ILE A 270 -13.19 -0.89 8.69
CA ILE A 270 -12.18 -0.05 9.36
C ILE A 270 -12.18 1.36 8.75
N GLY A 271 -12.15 1.48 7.42
CA GLY A 271 -12.19 2.77 6.73
C GLY A 271 -13.40 3.60 7.11
N LEU A 272 -14.59 3.01 7.07
CA LEU A 272 -15.86 3.70 7.28
C LEU A 272 -16.13 4.01 8.78
N THR A 273 -15.75 3.12 9.68
CA THR A 273 -16.07 3.29 11.11
C THR A 273 -15.02 4.08 11.88
N MET A 274 -13.78 4.10 11.40
CA MET A 274 -12.66 4.79 12.05
C MET A 274 -12.09 5.95 11.21
N GLY A 275 -12.60 6.22 9.99
CA GLY A 275 -12.06 7.22 9.07
C GLY A 275 -10.70 6.88 8.47
N MET A 276 -10.24 5.65 8.63
CA MET A 276 -8.93 5.20 8.14
C MET A 276 -8.99 4.82 6.65
N TYR A 277 -9.49 5.73 5.79
CA TYR A 277 -9.76 5.45 4.37
C TYR A 277 -8.51 5.05 3.59
N LEU A 278 -7.40 5.77 3.81
CA LEU A 278 -6.13 5.48 3.13
C LEU A 278 -5.54 4.14 3.59
N PHE A 279 -5.68 3.78 4.87
CA PHE A 279 -5.29 2.46 5.35
C PHE A 279 -6.11 1.35 4.72
N ALA A 280 -7.43 1.52 4.65
CA ALA A 280 -8.32 0.58 3.98
C ALA A 280 -7.94 0.42 2.51
N LEU A 281 -7.70 1.53 1.79
CA LEU A 281 -7.36 1.52 0.38
C LEU A 281 -6.05 0.75 0.12
N VAL A 282 -4.96 1.05 0.83
CA VAL A 282 -3.69 0.35 0.61
C VAL A 282 -3.82 -1.15 0.88
N MET A 283 -4.52 -1.55 1.94
CA MET A 283 -4.71 -2.97 2.24
C MET A 283 -5.56 -3.67 1.19
N ILE A 284 -6.60 -3.03 0.67
CA ILE A 284 -7.40 -3.56 -0.44
C ILE A 284 -6.53 -3.71 -1.69
N VAL A 285 -5.75 -2.69 -2.06
CA VAL A 285 -4.86 -2.73 -3.23
C VAL A 285 -3.87 -3.90 -3.12
N LEU A 286 -3.19 -4.05 -1.99
CA LEU A 286 -2.22 -5.12 -1.77
C LEU A 286 -2.88 -6.51 -1.86
N ASN A 287 -4.04 -6.69 -1.25
CA ASN A 287 -4.76 -7.96 -1.28
C ASN A 287 -5.29 -8.32 -2.67
N VAL A 288 -5.86 -7.36 -3.39
CA VAL A 288 -6.36 -7.56 -4.76
C VAL A 288 -5.21 -7.82 -5.72
N ALA A 289 -4.09 -7.12 -5.61
CA ALA A 289 -2.89 -7.40 -6.40
C ALA A 289 -2.35 -8.81 -6.12
N ALA A 290 -2.28 -9.22 -4.85
CA ALA A 290 -1.73 -10.52 -4.47
C ALA A 290 -2.64 -11.69 -4.86
N PHE A 291 -3.94 -11.63 -4.55
CA PHE A 291 -4.87 -12.76 -4.63
C PHE A 291 -6.11 -12.51 -5.47
N GLY A 292 -6.28 -11.31 -6.03
CA GLY A 292 -7.42 -10.97 -6.88
C GLY A 292 -7.58 -11.87 -8.10
N PRO A 293 -8.78 -11.89 -8.69
CA PRO A 293 -9.07 -12.64 -9.90
C PRO A 293 -8.17 -12.18 -11.05
N ARG A 294 -7.93 -13.07 -11.99
CA ARG A 294 -7.22 -12.71 -13.23
C ARG A 294 -8.17 -11.86 -14.08
N TRP A 295 -7.90 -10.57 -14.17
CA TRP A 295 -8.62 -9.66 -15.05
C TRP A 295 -7.94 -9.71 -16.40
N GLU A 296 -8.59 -10.35 -17.39
CA GLU A 296 -8.11 -10.30 -18.78
C GLU A 296 -8.40 -8.90 -19.37
N PHE A 297 -7.63 -7.89 -18.97
CA PHE A 297 -7.71 -6.55 -19.57
C PHE A 297 -7.45 -6.54 -21.09
N ALA A 298 -6.96 -7.67 -21.65
CA ALA A 298 -6.65 -7.81 -23.07
C ALA A 298 -7.86 -8.12 -23.96
N ARG A 299 -8.96 -8.69 -23.44
CA ARG A 299 -10.13 -9.05 -24.27
C ARG A 299 -10.88 -7.87 -24.86
N VAL A 300 -10.76 -6.68 -24.28
CA VAL A 300 -11.46 -5.49 -24.80
C VAL A 300 -10.91 -5.08 -26.17
N LYS A 301 -9.63 -5.35 -26.50
CA LYS A 301 -9.03 -4.97 -27.78
C LYS A 301 -9.34 -5.91 -28.94
N GLU A 302 -9.56 -7.18 -28.71
CA GLU A 302 -9.90 -8.11 -29.80
C GLU A 302 -11.32 -7.85 -30.33
N ASN A 303 -12.27 -7.52 -29.47
CA ASN A 303 -13.63 -7.16 -29.89
C ASN A 303 -13.68 -5.85 -30.71
N PHE A 304 -12.78 -4.88 -30.44
CA PHE A 304 -12.68 -3.67 -31.25
C PHE A 304 -11.94 -3.88 -32.57
N ARG A 305 -11.05 -4.86 -32.69
CA ARG A 305 -10.43 -5.23 -33.98
C ARG A 305 -11.42 -5.94 -34.90
N PHE A 306 -12.28 -6.82 -34.35
CA PHE A 306 -13.34 -7.49 -35.14
C PHE A 306 -14.39 -6.53 -35.68
N LEU A 307 -14.69 -5.44 -35.00
CA LEU A 307 -15.61 -4.41 -35.49
C LEU A 307 -15.00 -3.54 -36.60
N ARG A 308 -13.69 -3.37 -36.64
CA ARG A 308 -13.01 -2.59 -37.68
C ARG A 308 -12.83 -3.31 -39.02
N PHE A 309 -12.94 -4.64 -39.05
CA PHE A 309 -12.90 -5.44 -40.29
C PHE A 309 -14.26 -5.67 -40.92
N ARG A 310 -15.36 -5.25 -40.26
CA ARG A 310 -16.72 -5.39 -40.81
C ARG A 310 -17.28 -4.12 -41.47
N THR A 311 -16.57 -3.02 -41.49
CA THR A 311 -16.94 -1.77 -42.18
C THR A 311 -15.93 -1.41 -43.27
N GLY A 312 -15.52 -2.41 -44.02
CA GLY A 312 -14.78 -2.25 -45.24
C GLY A 312 -15.75 -2.16 -46.42
N PHE A 313 -16.15 -0.95 -46.76
CA PHE A 313 -16.50 -0.45 -48.08
C PHE A 313 -15.82 0.91 -48.26
#